data_68c2ebe30164def69a270e74130a06ea
#
_entry.id   68c2ebe30164def69a270e74130a06ea
#
_cell.length_a   1.000
_cell.length_b   1.000
_cell.length_c   1.000
_cell.angle_alpha   90.00
_cell.angle_beta   90.00
_cell.angle_gamma   90.00
#
_symmetry.space_group_name_H-M   'P 1'
#
loop_
_entity.id
_entity.type
_entity.pdbx_description
1 polymer ?
#
loop_
_entity_poly.entity_id
_entity_poly.type
_entity_poly.pdbx_seq_one_letter_code
_entity_poly.pdbx_strand_id
1 'polypeptide(L)'
;MKNRLRILIPVCLIIGMVLCGRYSFGFADADMRRVVVGADLSEEQINSVYGSFGIQRGEVPELRLTNAEEHAALDGFLDTAVIGTKSMSCVFLELLPQGSGLNISVNNVSWCTPDMYRNAFTTAGITDARMTVAAPFPVSGTAALAGIYKAYEDMTGQKLDAAVKDVGTQELTVTGALANEIGTAESTSIVNDLKKMLGETANMSDDELRVAILQIAAGYGVALTESQVQRLMELCRSLEKLDPDSMAEKAGELQSTLEKVSEAKDQVVGFFEKAKQVIDAVKDFFTRVSSLFNGR
;
A
#
# COMPACT_ATOMS: atom_id res chain seq x y z
N MET A 1 -50.09 -45.59 -15.56
CA MET A 1 -48.60 -45.56 -15.32
C MET A 1 -47.78 -44.57 -16.17
N LYS A 2 -48.40 -43.71 -17.02
CA LYS A 2 -47.69 -42.79 -17.90
C LYS A 2 -47.44 -41.39 -17.35
N ASN A 3 -48.03 -40.98 -16.22
CA ASN A 3 -47.92 -39.61 -15.69
C ASN A 3 -46.88 -39.43 -14.59
N ARG A 4 -46.29 -40.49 -14.05
CA ARG A 4 -45.23 -40.37 -13.03
C ARG A 4 -43.81 -40.16 -13.61
N LEU A 5 -43.60 -40.45 -14.90
CA LEU A 5 -42.29 -40.31 -15.55
C LEU A 5 -42.02 -38.86 -16.05
N ARG A 6 -43.09 -38.05 -16.21
CA ARG A 6 -42.93 -36.65 -16.69
C ARG A 6 -42.54 -35.63 -15.61
N ILE A 7 -42.66 -35.99 -14.32
CA ILE A 7 -42.33 -35.11 -13.20
C ILE A 7 -40.89 -35.31 -12.71
N LEU A 8 -40.29 -36.47 -12.98
CA LEU A 8 -38.93 -36.78 -12.54
C LEU A 8 -37.83 -36.10 -13.38
N ILE A 9 -38.07 -35.80 -14.66
CA ILE A 9 -37.09 -35.18 -15.55
C ILE A 9 -36.79 -33.73 -15.18
N PRO A 10 -37.75 -32.83 -14.85
CA PRO A 10 -37.42 -31.46 -14.46
C PRO A 10 -36.76 -31.34 -13.07
N VAL A 11 -37.03 -32.28 -12.14
CA VAL A 11 -36.42 -32.26 -10.80
C VAL A 11 -34.96 -32.65 -10.86
N CYS A 12 -34.58 -33.62 -11.70
CA CYS A 12 -33.15 -33.96 -11.91
C CYS A 12 -32.37 -32.87 -12.62
N LEU A 13 -33.00 -32.08 -13.51
CA LEU A 13 -32.37 -30.95 -14.19
C LEU A 13 -32.15 -29.77 -13.24
N ILE A 14 -33.07 -29.52 -12.30
CA ILE A 14 -32.92 -28.46 -11.29
C ILE A 14 -31.85 -28.85 -10.24
N ILE A 15 -31.79 -30.12 -9.83
CA ILE A 15 -30.77 -30.63 -8.91
C ILE A 15 -29.39 -30.63 -9.59
N GLY A 16 -29.29 -30.92 -10.88
CA GLY A 16 -28.07 -30.84 -11.66
C GLY A 16 -27.55 -29.41 -11.79
N MET A 17 -28.42 -28.40 -11.97
CA MET A 17 -28.03 -26.99 -12.00
C MET A 17 -27.61 -26.44 -10.63
N VAL A 18 -28.19 -26.91 -9.54
CA VAL A 18 -27.79 -26.48 -8.18
C VAL A 18 -26.47 -27.13 -7.75
N LEU A 19 -26.15 -28.31 -8.26
CA LEU A 19 -24.85 -28.96 -8.00
C LEU A 19 -23.72 -28.45 -8.90
N CYS A 20 -24.02 -28.03 -10.14
CA CYS A 20 -22.98 -27.36 -11.00
C CYS A 20 -22.65 -25.96 -10.57
N GLY A 21 -23.51 -25.24 -9.84
CA GLY A 21 -23.26 -23.88 -9.36
C GLY A 21 -22.34 -23.79 -8.14
N ARG A 22 -21.81 -24.91 -7.63
CA ARG A 22 -20.95 -24.93 -6.43
C ARG A 22 -19.50 -25.34 -6.67
N TYR A 23 -19.07 -25.54 -7.90
CA TYR A 23 -17.69 -25.95 -8.22
C TYR A 23 -16.91 -24.89 -9.01
N SER A 24 -17.13 -23.61 -8.72
CA SER A 24 -16.32 -22.54 -9.35
C SER A 24 -15.60 -21.63 -8.35
N PHE A 25 -15.34 -22.10 -7.13
CA PHE A 25 -14.61 -21.29 -6.14
C PHE A 25 -13.52 -22.13 -5.45
N GLY A 26 -12.47 -22.49 -6.18
CA GLY A 26 -11.40 -23.23 -5.56
C GLY A 26 -10.02 -23.16 -6.25
N PHE A 27 -9.90 -22.46 -7.38
CA PHE A 27 -8.63 -22.41 -8.11
C PHE A 27 -8.08 -21.00 -8.35
N ALA A 28 -8.75 -19.94 -7.90
CA ALA A 28 -8.29 -18.57 -8.13
C ALA A 28 -7.38 -18.00 -7.03
N ASP A 29 -7.46 -18.48 -5.79
CA ASP A 29 -6.80 -17.82 -4.65
C ASP A 29 -5.29 -18.05 -4.57
N ALA A 30 -4.78 -19.21 -5.00
CA ALA A 30 -3.35 -19.53 -4.88
C ALA A 30 -2.50 -18.73 -5.88
N ASP A 31 -3.05 -18.41 -7.06
CA ASP A 31 -2.33 -17.70 -8.11
C ASP A 31 -2.24 -16.17 -7.89
N MET A 32 -3.07 -15.61 -7.02
CA MET A 32 -3.13 -14.17 -6.75
C MET A 32 -2.28 -13.72 -5.57
N ARG A 33 -1.40 -14.57 -5.05
CA ARG A 33 -0.48 -14.25 -3.95
C ARG A 33 0.96 -14.56 -4.34
N ARG A 34 1.87 -13.66 -4.01
CA ARG A 34 3.32 -13.84 -4.20
C ARG A 34 4.10 -13.33 -3.00
N VAL A 35 5.22 -13.99 -2.74
CA VAL A 35 6.28 -13.48 -1.89
C VAL A 35 7.47 -13.13 -2.77
N VAL A 36 8.05 -11.96 -2.59
CA VAL A 36 9.33 -11.61 -3.18
C VAL A 36 10.31 -11.37 -2.05
N VAL A 37 11.44 -12.08 -2.08
CA VAL A 37 12.50 -11.94 -1.07
C VAL A 37 13.73 -11.32 -1.70
N GLY A 38 14.41 -10.45 -0.95
CA GLY A 38 15.71 -9.93 -1.34
C GLY A 38 16.72 -11.07 -1.51
N ALA A 39 17.43 -11.10 -2.63
CA ALA A 39 18.32 -12.21 -2.98
C ALA A 39 19.56 -12.31 -2.09
N ASP A 40 19.91 -11.24 -1.38
CA ASP A 40 21.08 -11.18 -0.50
C ASP A 40 20.80 -11.63 0.96
N LEU A 41 19.56 -12.06 1.24
CA LEU A 41 19.17 -12.59 2.55
C LEU A 41 19.63 -14.04 2.74
N SER A 42 20.05 -14.39 3.97
CA SER A 42 20.24 -15.78 4.36
C SER A 42 18.90 -16.50 4.55
N GLU A 43 18.92 -17.82 4.51
CA GLU A 43 17.72 -18.65 4.72
C GLU A 43 17.06 -18.38 6.10
N GLU A 44 17.84 -18.13 7.16
CA GLU A 44 17.32 -17.78 8.49
C GLU A 44 16.64 -16.41 8.48
N GLN A 45 17.22 -15.43 7.77
CA GLN A 45 16.65 -14.09 7.61
C GLN A 45 15.33 -14.16 6.83
N ILE A 46 15.28 -14.93 5.74
CA ILE A 46 14.05 -15.15 4.99
C ILE A 46 12.98 -15.76 5.90
N ASN A 47 13.29 -16.84 6.61
CA ASN A 47 12.33 -17.49 7.50
C ASN A 47 11.81 -16.54 8.59
N SER A 48 12.64 -15.64 9.12
CA SER A 48 12.21 -14.64 10.11
C SER A 48 11.19 -13.65 9.54
N VAL A 49 11.31 -13.28 8.26
CA VAL A 49 10.41 -12.34 7.59
C VAL A 49 9.02 -12.94 7.35
N TYR A 50 8.93 -14.26 7.10
CA TYR A 50 7.65 -14.94 6.90
C TYR A 50 6.70 -14.80 8.10
N GLY A 51 7.24 -14.67 9.32
CA GLY A 51 6.45 -14.34 10.51
C GLY A 51 5.69 -13.02 10.40
N SER A 52 6.28 -12.02 9.74
CA SER A 52 5.64 -10.72 9.48
C SER A 52 4.55 -10.80 8.42
N PHE A 53 4.62 -11.78 7.52
CA PHE A 53 3.62 -12.00 6.47
C PHE A 53 2.38 -12.74 6.99
N GLY A 54 2.48 -13.44 8.11
CA GLY A 54 1.41 -14.26 8.67
C GLY A 54 1.10 -15.53 7.86
N ILE A 55 2.08 -16.01 7.08
CA ILE A 55 2.01 -17.23 6.26
C ILE A 55 3.22 -18.11 6.51
N GLN A 56 3.12 -19.39 6.14
CA GLN A 56 4.27 -20.29 6.17
C GLN A 56 5.02 -20.27 4.83
N ARG A 57 6.34 -20.46 4.89
CA ARG A 57 7.15 -20.56 3.69
C ARG A 57 6.75 -21.79 2.89
N GLY A 58 6.53 -21.62 1.59
CA GLY A 58 6.05 -22.66 0.68
C GLY A 58 4.53 -22.68 0.49
N GLU A 59 3.72 -21.92 1.25
CA GLU A 59 2.29 -21.77 0.99
C GLU A 59 2.00 -20.95 -0.27
N VAL A 60 2.92 -20.05 -0.63
CA VAL A 60 2.78 -19.10 -1.72
C VAL A 60 4.05 -19.14 -2.56
N PRO A 61 3.96 -19.02 -3.90
CA PRO A 61 5.15 -18.96 -4.75
C PRO A 61 6.10 -17.83 -4.31
N GLU A 62 7.39 -18.17 -4.18
CA GLU A 62 8.46 -17.26 -3.78
C GLU A 62 9.29 -16.84 -4.99
N LEU A 63 9.44 -15.56 -5.19
CA LEU A 63 10.34 -14.96 -6.18
C LEU A 63 11.53 -14.33 -5.44
N ARG A 64 12.65 -14.20 -6.14
CA ARG A 64 13.84 -13.49 -5.63
C ARG A 64 14.05 -12.21 -6.41
N LEU A 65 14.42 -11.15 -5.73
CA LEU A 65 14.82 -9.88 -6.32
C LEU A 65 16.30 -9.66 -6.04
N THR A 66 17.09 -9.58 -7.08
CA THR A 66 18.52 -9.28 -7.00
C THR A 66 18.75 -7.77 -6.85
N ASN A 67 19.88 -7.38 -6.26
CA ASN A 67 20.25 -5.96 -6.18
C ASN A 67 20.43 -5.34 -7.59
N ALA A 68 20.87 -6.11 -8.58
CA ALA A 68 20.94 -5.64 -9.97
C ALA A 68 19.54 -5.31 -10.55
N GLU A 69 18.50 -6.11 -10.24
CA GLU A 69 17.13 -5.81 -10.65
C GLU A 69 16.58 -4.60 -9.90
N GLU A 70 16.92 -4.44 -8.63
CA GLU A 70 16.59 -3.26 -7.83
C GLU A 70 17.19 -1.99 -8.44
N HIS A 71 18.49 -2.00 -8.74
CA HIS A 71 19.17 -0.89 -9.43
C HIS A 71 18.55 -0.61 -10.79
N ALA A 72 18.25 -1.64 -11.60
CA ALA A 72 17.63 -1.46 -12.91
C ALA A 72 16.24 -0.75 -12.83
N ALA A 73 15.53 -0.91 -11.71
CA ALA A 73 14.23 -0.27 -11.49
C ALA A 73 14.34 1.14 -10.87
N LEU A 74 15.43 1.46 -10.19
CA LEU A 74 15.52 2.65 -9.32
C LEU A 74 16.64 3.62 -9.69
N ASP A 75 17.65 3.18 -10.46
CA ASP A 75 18.75 4.06 -10.90
C ASP A 75 18.18 5.21 -11.75
N GLY A 76 18.66 6.42 -11.45
CA GLY A 76 18.15 7.65 -12.07
C GLY A 76 17.03 8.33 -11.30
N PHE A 77 16.36 7.61 -10.39
CA PHE A 77 15.33 8.17 -9.52
C PHE A 77 15.82 8.34 -8.08
N LEU A 78 16.66 7.43 -7.60
CA LEU A 78 17.20 7.41 -6.24
C LEU A 78 18.73 7.47 -6.24
N ASP A 79 19.26 8.10 -5.18
CA ASP A 79 20.68 8.01 -4.90
C ASP A 79 21.05 6.54 -4.62
N THR A 80 22.14 6.08 -5.24
CA THR A 80 22.66 4.72 -5.06
C THR A 80 22.96 4.39 -3.59
N ALA A 81 23.25 5.40 -2.76
CA ALA A 81 23.41 5.23 -1.32
C ALA A 81 22.11 4.84 -0.60
N VAL A 82 20.94 5.25 -1.11
CA VAL A 82 19.62 4.86 -0.58
C VAL A 82 19.23 3.47 -1.05
N ILE A 83 19.51 3.13 -2.31
CA ILE A 83 19.29 1.79 -2.86
C ILE A 83 20.20 0.79 -2.13
N GLY A 84 21.47 1.12 -1.99
CA GLY A 84 22.47 0.28 -1.36
C GLY A 84 23.04 -0.79 -2.30
N THR A 85 23.82 -1.70 -1.72
CA THR A 85 24.56 -2.73 -2.47
C THR A 85 23.98 -4.14 -2.30
N LYS A 86 22.83 -4.26 -1.61
CA LYS A 86 22.20 -5.53 -1.28
C LYS A 86 20.68 -5.39 -1.30
N SER A 87 20.01 -6.35 -1.92
CA SER A 87 18.55 -6.48 -1.88
C SER A 87 18.13 -7.20 -0.62
N MET A 88 17.59 -6.48 0.38
CA MET A 88 17.36 -6.97 1.73
C MET A 88 15.89 -6.87 2.18
N SER A 89 15.05 -6.07 1.55
CA SER A 89 13.62 -6.02 1.86
C SER A 89 12.84 -7.07 1.09
N CYS A 90 11.75 -7.51 1.69
CA CYS A 90 10.86 -8.52 1.15
C CYS A 90 9.43 -7.98 1.11
N VAL A 91 8.60 -8.56 0.28
CA VAL A 91 7.18 -8.23 0.21
C VAL A 91 6.33 -9.48 0.03
N PHE A 92 5.23 -9.54 0.76
CA PHE A 92 4.08 -10.37 0.47
C PHE A 92 3.03 -9.51 -0.22
N LEU A 93 2.59 -9.94 -1.40
CA LEU A 93 1.55 -9.29 -2.20
C LEU A 93 0.40 -10.26 -2.44
N GLU A 94 -0.81 -9.81 -2.16
CA GLU A 94 -2.07 -10.48 -2.47
C GLU A 94 -2.95 -9.51 -3.25
N LEU A 95 -3.33 -9.86 -4.47
CA LEU A 95 -4.30 -9.08 -5.25
C LEU A 95 -5.71 -9.37 -4.73
N LEU A 96 -6.51 -8.33 -4.60
CA LEU A 96 -7.86 -8.37 -4.05
C LEU A 96 -8.90 -8.07 -5.14
N PRO A 97 -10.17 -8.41 -4.91
CA PRO A 97 -11.26 -8.01 -5.80
C PRO A 97 -11.33 -6.50 -5.96
N GLN A 98 -11.76 -6.03 -7.13
CA GLN A 98 -11.93 -4.61 -7.44
C GLN A 98 -12.75 -3.89 -6.37
N GLY A 99 -12.31 -2.70 -5.97
CA GLY A 99 -12.93 -1.87 -4.95
C GLY A 99 -12.52 -2.22 -3.50
N SER A 100 -11.58 -3.16 -3.30
CA SER A 100 -11.04 -3.51 -1.97
C SER A 100 -10.04 -2.48 -1.45
N GLY A 101 -9.43 -1.69 -2.34
CA GLY A 101 -8.42 -0.71 -2.02
C GLY A 101 -7.06 -1.32 -1.63
N LEU A 102 -6.12 -0.46 -1.29
CA LEU A 102 -4.78 -0.85 -0.88
C LEU A 102 -4.65 -0.93 0.65
N ASN A 103 -4.30 -2.12 1.15
CA ASN A 103 -3.93 -2.34 2.55
C ASN A 103 -2.43 -2.64 2.63
N ILE A 104 -1.66 -1.70 3.17
CA ILE A 104 -0.19 -1.76 3.20
C ILE A 104 0.31 -1.70 4.63
N SER A 105 1.15 -2.66 5.01
CA SER A 105 1.87 -2.66 6.27
C SER A 105 3.38 -2.78 6.02
N VAL A 106 4.18 -2.17 6.91
CA VAL A 106 5.64 -2.21 6.83
C VAL A 106 6.25 -2.60 8.16
N ASN A 107 7.28 -3.43 8.13
CA ASN A 107 8.02 -3.92 9.31
C ASN A 107 9.53 -3.81 9.04
N ASN A 108 10.25 -3.16 9.92
CA ASN A 108 11.69 -2.90 9.76
C ASN A 108 12.06 -2.16 8.47
N VAL A 109 11.21 -1.21 8.07
CA VAL A 109 11.47 -0.30 6.95
C VAL A 109 11.57 1.11 7.50
N SER A 110 12.67 1.79 7.23
CA SER A 110 13.01 3.07 7.84
C SER A 110 12.81 4.28 6.91
N TRP A 111 12.75 4.06 5.59
CA TRP A 111 12.64 5.16 4.62
C TRP A 111 11.30 5.15 3.88
N CYS A 112 10.91 4.03 3.27
CA CYS A 112 9.61 3.93 2.60
C CYS A 112 8.47 3.79 3.64
N THR A 113 7.47 4.66 3.58
CA THR A 113 6.27 4.57 4.41
C THR A 113 5.13 3.85 3.70
N PRO A 114 4.10 3.36 4.42
CA PRO A 114 2.90 2.78 3.78
C PRO A 114 2.24 3.72 2.78
N ASP A 115 2.19 5.03 3.07
CA ASP A 115 1.55 6.02 2.21
C ASP A 115 2.36 6.30 0.95
N MET A 116 3.68 6.30 1.04
CA MET A 116 4.56 6.40 -0.13
C MET A 116 4.35 5.22 -1.09
N TYR A 117 4.31 3.99 -0.56
CA TYR A 117 3.99 2.81 -1.37
C TYR A 117 2.60 2.91 -1.99
N ARG A 118 1.59 3.31 -1.20
CA ARG A 118 0.21 3.45 -1.67
C ARG A 118 0.12 4.39 -2.86
N ASN A 119 0.73 5.56 -2.76
CA ASN A 119 0.74 6.56 -3.82
C ASN A 119 1.40 6.03 -5.10
N ALA A 120 2.59 5.45 -5.00
CA ALA A 120 3.33 4.90 -6.13
C ALA A 120 2.56 3.76 -6.83
N PHE A 121 1.91 2.87 -6.05
CA PHE A 121 1.16 1.76 -6.64
C PHE A 121 -0.16 2.18 -7.25
N THR A 122 -0.84 3.15 -6.66
CA THR A 122 -2.02 3.76 -7.29
C THR A 122 -1.65 4.38 -8.64
N THR A 123 -0.53 5.08 -8.71
CA THR A 123 0.01 5.62 -9.96
C THR A 123 0.34 4.51 -10.97
N ALA A 124 0.93 3.41 -10.50
CA ALA A 124 1.21 2.24 -11.32
C ALA A 124 -0.05 1.43 -11.72
N GLY A 125 -1.24 1.82 -11.27
CA GLY A 125 -2.50 1.13 -11.58
C GLY A 125 -2.78 -0.09 -10.70
N ILE A 126 -2.03 -0.29 -9.62
CA ILE A 126 -2.27 -1.34 -8.62
C ILE A 126 -3.13 -0.70 -7.53
N THR A 127 -4.44 -0.93 -7.58
CA THR A 127 -5.42 -0.26 -6.71
C THR A 127 -6.04 -1.16 -5.65
N ASP A 128 -6.02 -2.48 -5.87
CA ASP A 128 -6.72 -3.45 -5.02
C ASP A 128 -5.76 -4.56 -4.60
N ALA A 129 -5.09 -4.38 -3.46
CA ALA A 129 -4.12 -5.35 -2.95
C ALA A 129 -3.90 -5.26 -1.45
N ARG A 130 -3.51 -6.37 -0.84
CA ARG A 130 -2.88 -6.42 0.48
C ARG A 130 -1.39 -6.61 0.30
N MET A 131 -0.60 -5.78 0.96
CA MET A 131 0.86 -5.80 0.90
C MET A 131 1.45 -5.76 2.31
N THR A 132 2.40 -6.63 2.56
CA THR A 132 3.23 -6.54 3.76
C THR A 132 4.69 -6.46 3.32
N VAL A 133 5.31 -5.32 3.55
CA VAL A 133 6.75 -5.13 3.33
C VAL A 133 7.48 -5.39 4.63
N ALA A 134 8.53 -6.21 4.59
CA ALA A 134 9.27 -6.55 5.79
C ALA A 134 10.76 -6.79 5.49
N ALA A 135 11.59 -6.59 6.52
CA ALA A 135 12.99 -6.97 6.51
C ALA A 135 13.39 -7.55 7.87
N PRO A 136 14.47 -8.36 7.97
CA PRO A 136 14.92 -8.94 9.23
C PRO A 136 15.52 -7.90 10.20
N PHE A 137 15.90 -6.73 9.68
CA PHE A 137 16.42 -5.57 10.41
C PHE A 137 16.08 -4.28 9.64
N PRO A 138 16.24 -3.09 10.23
CA PRO A 138 15.89 -1.83 9.55
C PRO A 138 16.67 -1.63 8.26
N VAL A 139 15.94 -1.40 7.15
CA VAL A 139 16.45 -1.11 5.80
C VAL A 139 15.64 0.01 5.16
N SER A 140 16.08 0.53 3.99
CA SER A 140 15.35 1.57 3.25
C SER A 140 13.96 1.11 2.80
N GLY A 141 13.84 -0.12 2.29
CA GLY A 141 12.62 -0.67 1.72
C GLY A 141 12.52 -0.59 0.20
N THR A 142 13.55 -0.07 -0.46
CA THR A 142 13.57 0.17 -1.91
C THR A 142 13.44 -1.11 -2.74
N ALA A 143 14.07 -2.22 -2.30
CA ALA A 143 13.92 -3.52 -2.95
C ALA A 143 12.46 -4.00 -3.00
N ALA A 144 11.66 -3.69 -1.97
CA ALA A 144 10.25 -4.07 -1.96
C ALA A 144 9.44 -3.37 -3.06
N LEU A 145 9.77 -2.11 -3.44
CA LEU A 145 9.11 -1.43 -4.55
C LEU A 145 9.29 -2.19 -5.86
N ALA A 146 10.53 -2.50 -6.22
CA ALA A 146 10.83 -3.31 -7.42
C ALA A 146 10.21 -4.72 -7.31
N GLY A 147 10.22 -5.29 -6.11
CA GLY A 147 9.62 -6.60 -5.81
C GLY A 147 8.11 -6.64 -6.04
N ILE A 148 7.39 -5.59 -5.71
CA ILE A 148 5.93 -5.51 -5.93
C ILE A 148 5.60 -5.47 -7.42
N TYR A 149 6.33 -4.69 -8.22
CA TYR A 149 6.15 -4.71 -9.67
C TYR A 149 6.42 -6.09 -10.25
N LYS A 150 7.50 -6.75 -9.81
CA LYS A 150 7.84 -8.12 -10.21
C LYS A 150 6.74 -9.12 -9.83
N ALA A 151 6.22 -9.04 -8.61
CA ALA A 151 5.14 -9.91 -8.15
C ALA A 151 3.84 -9.71 -8.94
N TYR A 152 3.46 -8.45 -9.17
CA TYR A 152 2.27 -8.11 -9.92
C TYR A 152 2.34 -8.64 -11.37
N GLU A 153 3.47 -8.40 -12.05
CA GLU A 153 3.70 -8.88 -13.40
C GLU A 153 3.69 -10.42 -13.48
N ASP A 154 4.25 -11.10 -12.47
CA ASP A 154 4.25 -12.58 -12.41
C ASP A 154 2.84 -13.15 -12.18
N MET A 155 2.03 -12.52 -11.31
CA MET A 155 0.66 -12.96 -11.03
C MET A 155 -0.30 -12.71 -12.18
N THR A 156 -0.19 -11.57 -12.83
CA THR A 156 -1.14 -11.16 -13.89
C THR A 156 -0.71 -11.65 -15.27
N GLY A 157 0.55 -12.03 -15.43
CA GLY A 157 1.14 -12.35 -16.74
C GLY A 157 1.27 -11.13 -17.65
N GLN A 158 0.97 -9.92 -17.15
CA GLN A 158 1.01 -8.67 -17.91
C GLN A 158 2.17 -7.81 -17.42
N LYS A 159 2.92 -7.24 -18.35
CA LYS A 159 3.94 -6.24 -18.02
C LYS A 159 3.27 -4.92 -17.71
N LEU A 160 3.65 -4.31 -16.60
CA LEU A 160 3.32 -2.91 -16.35
C LEU A 160 4.04 -2.02 -17.36
N ASP A 161 3.37 -0.99 -17.83
CA ASP A 161 3.99 -0.01 -18.70
C ASP A 161 5.21 0.62 -18.02
N ALA A 162 6.32 0.73 -18.77
CA ALA A 162 7.57 1.25 -18.22
C ALA A 162 7.41 2.69 -17.73
N ALA A 163 6.73 3.56 -18.50
CA ALA A 163 6.50 4.95 -18.09
C ALA A 163 5.68 5.03 -16.80
N VAL A 164 4.70 4.14 -16.61
CA VAL A 164 3.88 4.09 -15.40
C VAL A 164 4.73 3.65 -14.19
N LYS A 165 5.60 2.66 -14.34
CA LYS A 165 6.54 2.25 -13.28
C LYS A 165 7.53 3.36 -12.93
N ASP A 166 8.09 4.02 -13.95
CA ASP A 166 9.05 5.11 -13.78
C ASP A 166 8.42 6.28 -13.03
N VAL A 167 7.19 6.69 -13.39
CA VAL A 167 6.49 7.78 -12.70
C VAL A 167 6.10 7.39 -11.28
N GLY A 168 5.63 6.17 -11.03
CA GLY A 168 5.37 5.67 -9.68
C GLY A 168 6.63 5.63 -8.81
N THR A 169 7.76 5.24 -9.39
CA THR A 169 9.08 5.26 -8.73
C THR A 169 9.52 6.70 -8.43
N GLN A 170 9.37 7.61 -9.40
CA GLN A 170 9.65 9.04 -9.22
C GLN A 170 8.78 9.64 -8.11
N GLU A 171 7.51 9.32 -8.07
CA GLU A 171 6.58 9.79 -7.03
C GLU A 171 7.03 9.35 -5.63
N LEU A 172 7.35 8.06 -5.45
CA LEU A 172 7.85 7.55 -4.19
C LEU A 172 9.14 8.27 -3.78
N THR A 173 10.04 8.45 -4.71
CA THR A 173 11.34 9.09 -4.49
C THR A 173 11.23 10.56 -4.08
N VAL A 174 10.43 11.33 -4.82
CA VAL A 174 10.19 12.76 -4.53
C VAL A 174 9.50 12.91 -3.18
N THR A 175 8.47 12.08 -2.92
CA THR A 175 7.75 12.11 -1.65
C THR A 175 8.66 11.76 -0.48
N GLY A 176 9.52 10.74 -0.62
CA GLY A 176 10.46 10.33 0.42
C GLY A 176 11.56 11.35 0.68
N ALA A 177 12.11 11.96 -0.36
CA ALA A 177 13.09 13.04 -0.22
C ALA A 177 12.47 14.25 0.51
N LEU A 178 11.24 14.64 0.12
CA LEU A 178 10.50 15.71 0.81
C LEU A 178 10.19 15.33 2.26
N ALA A 179 9.79 14.09 2.54
CA ALA A 179 9.46 13.62 3.89
C ALA A 179 10.60 13.82 4.88
N ASN A 180 11.84 13.61 4.44
CA ASN A 180 13.03 13.85 5.26
C ASN A 180 13.26 15.35 5.57
N GLU A 181 12.74 16.23 4.73
CA GLU A 181 13.01 17.68 4.80
C GLU A 181 11.86 18.45 5.47
N ILE A 182 10.60 18.06 5.21
CA ILE A 182 9.41 18.80 5.64
C ILE A 182 8.41 17.97 6.46
N GLY A 183 8.63 16.66 6.63
CA GLY A 183 7.73 15.73 7.31
C GLY A 183 6.94 14.83 6.35
N THR A 184 6.62 13.63 6.84
CA THR A 184 5.95 12.59 6.02
C THR A 184 4.51 12.94 5.69
N ALA A 185 3.76 13.47 6.65
CA ALA A 185 2.35 13.82 6.45
C ALA A 185 2.20 14.96 5.44
N GLU A 186 3.00 16.00 5.59
CA GLU A 186 3.00 17.17 4.72
C GLU A 186 3.43 16.81 3.30
N SER A 187 4.52 16.06 3.14
CA SER A 187 5.03 15.64 1.82
C SER A 187 4.00 14.81 1.05
N THR A 188 3.38 13.83 1.73
CA THR A 188 2.34 12.97 1.14
C THR A 188 1.10 13.77 0.74
N SER A 189 0.66 14.71 1.60
CA SER A 189 -0.50 15.55 1.34
C SER A 189 -0.28 16.50 0.16
N ILE A 190 0.88 17.14 0.08
CA ILE A 190 1.25 18.03 -1.02
C ILE A 190 1.23 17.27 -2.36
N VAL A 191 1.85 16.08 -2.42
CA VAL A 191 1.86 15.26 -3.64
C VAL A 191 0.44 14.81 -4.02
N ASN A 192 -0.39 14.40 -3.05
CA ASN A 192 -1.77 14.02 -3.31
C ASN A 192 -2.62 15.18 -3.84
N ASP A 193 -2.46 16.38 -3.31
CA ASP A 193 -3.21 17.53 -3.79
C ASP A 193 -2.76 17.96 -5.19
N LEU A 194 -1.46 17.86 -5.51
CA LEU A 194 -0.98 18.04 -6.88
C LEU A 194 -1.61 17.02 -7.84
N LYS A 195 -1.70 15.75 -7.45
CA LYS A 195 -2.34 14.71 -8.28
C LYS A 195 -3.81 14.99 -8.57
N LYS A 196 -4.57 15.55 -7.61
CA LYS A 196 -5.96 15.94 -7.82
C LYS A 196 -6.13 17.09 -8.83
N MET A 197 -5.09 17.91 -8.97
CA MET A 197 -5.11 19.08 -9.85
C MET A 197 -4.51 18.80 -11.23
N LEU A 198 -4.13 17.55 -11.56
CA LEU A 198 -3.43 17.25 -12.82
C LEU A 198 -4.20 17.68 -14.07
N GLY A 199 -5.53 17.58 -14.07
CA GLY A 199 -6.37 18.08 -15.16
C GLY A 199 -6.27 19.59 -15.36
N GLU A 200 -6.04 20.34 -14.28
CA GLU A 200 -5.85 21.80 -14.32
C GLU A 200 -4.39 22.15 -14.65
N THR A 201 -3.43 21.49 -13.98
CA THR A 201 -2.00 21.79 -14.11
C THR A 201 -1.46 21.47 -15.51
N ALA A 202 -2.03 20.51 -16.21
CA ALA A 202 -1.67 20.19 -17.60
C ALA A 202 -1.83 21.39 -18.57
N ASN A 203 -2.67 22.38 -18.21
CA ASN A 203 -2.88 23.60 -19.00
C ASN A 203 -2.11 24.81 -18.44
N MET A 204 -1.39 24.67 -17.34
CA MET A 204 -0.61 25.73 -16.69
C MET A 204 0.78 25.87 -17.33
N SER A 205 1.24 27.10 -17.45
CA SER A 205 2.65 27.39 -17.67
C SER A 205 3.49 26.94 -16.44
N ASP A 206 4.80 26.84 -16.61
CA ASP A 206 5.67 26.46 -15.50
C ASP A 206 5.65 27.50 -14.35
N ASP A 207 5.46 28.79 -14.66
CA ASP A 207 5.32 29.84 -13.66
C ASP A 207 4.01 29.69 -12.87
N GLU A 208 2.89 29.35 -13.53
CA GLU A 208 1.59 29.10 -12.90
C GLU A 208 1.64 27.83 -12.03
N LEU A 209 2.22 26.74 -12.56
CA LEU A 209 2.41 25.50 -11.81
C LEU A 209 3.25 25.74 -10.55
N ARG A 210 4.34 26.49 -10.67
CA ARG A 210 5.18 26.90 -9.55
C ARG A 210 4.37 27.61 -8.46
N VAL A 211 3.53 28.56 -8.83
CA VAL A 211 2.66 29.29 -7.90
C VAL A 211 1.67 28.33 -7.24
N ALA A 212 1.05 27.44 -7.99
CA ALA A 212 0.13 26.44 -7.46
C ALA A 212 0.80 25.54 -6.42
N ILE A 213 2.00 25.02 -6.71
CA ILE A 213 2.78 24.18 -5.77
C ILE A 213 3.07 24.95 -4.46
N LEU A 214 3.50 26.21 -4.56
CA LEU A 214 3.79 27.04 -3.38
C LEU A 214 2.51 27.31 -2.54
N GLN A 215 1.37 27.51 -3.19
CA GLN A 215 0.09 27.70 -2.52
C GLN A 215 -0.38 26.44 -1.80
N ILE A 216 -0.26 25.26 -2.42
CA ILE A 216 -0.58 23.98 -1.78
C ILE A 216 0.29 23.79 -0.54
N ALA A 217 1.60 23.96 -0.67
CA ALA A 217 2.53 23.81 0.45
C ALA A 217 2.25 24.79 1.60
N ALA A 218 1.94 26.04 1.26
CA ALA A 218 1.55 27.05 2.25
C ALA A 218 0.26 26.66 3.01
N GLY A 219 -0.68 25.97 2.36
CA GLY A 219 -1.88 25.41 3.00
C GLY A 219 -1.57 24.41 4.12
N TYR A 220 -0.43 23.73 4.04
CA TYR A 220 0.09 22.81 5.07
C TYR A 220 1.13 23.47 6.00
N GLY A 221 1.31 24.78 5.91
CA GLY A 221 2.28 25.53 6.73
C GLY A 221 3.73 25.30 6.35
N VAL A 222 3.98 24.79 5.13
CA VAL A 222 5.32 24.45 4.63
C VAL A 222 5.83 25.54 3.70
N ALA A 223 7.08 25.98 3.93
CA ALA A 223 7.83 26.83 3.02
C ALA A 223 8.81 25.96 2.23
N LEU A 224 8.58 25.81 0.93
CA LEU A 224 9.43 25.01 0.04
C LEU A 224 10.64 25.80 -0.45
N THR A 225 11.79 25.13 -0.55
CA THR A 225 12.96 25.63 -1.26
C THR A 225 12.77 25.51 -2.77
N GLU A 226 13.57 26.25 -3.54
CA GLU A 226 13.56 26.20 -5.00
C GLU A 226 13.77 24.77 -5.54
N SER A 227 14.72 24.04 -4.96
CA SER A 227 14.99 22.64 -5.36
C SER A 227 13.80 21.71 -5.10
N GLN A 228 13.04 21.93 -4.01
CA GLN A 228 11.84 21.13 -3.70
C GLN A 228 10.72 21.46 -4.68
N VAL A 229 10.51 22.73 -5.00
CA VAL A 229 9.55 23.16 -6.02
C VAL A 229 9.87 22.55 -7.37
N GLN A 230 11.13 22.59 -7.80
CA GLN A 230 11.57 22.03 -9.07
C GLN A 230 11.29 20.52 -9.15
N ARG A 231 11.60 19.76 -8.11
CA ARG A 231 11.32 18.31 -8.04
C ARG A 231 9.81 18.02 -8.13
N LEU A 232 8.98 18.82 -7.48
CA LEU A 232 7.51 18.67 -7.55
C LEU A 232 6.97 19.04 -8.93
N MET A 233 7.51 20.08 -9.58
CA MET A 233 7.16 20.43 -10.95
C MET A 233 7.50 19.30 -11.94
N GLU A 234 8.69 18.73 -11.85
CA GLU A 234 9.12 17.61 -12.68
C GLU A 234 8.23 16.37 -12.47
N LEU A 235 7.89 16.05 -11.22
CA LEU A 235 6.95 14.99 -10.91
C LEU A 235 5.57 15.27 -11.51
N CYS A 236 5.04 16.48 -11.35
CA CYS A 236 3.75 16.89 -11.92
C CYS A 236 3.72 16.72 -13.43
N ARG A 237 4.74 17.22 -14.15
CA ARG A 237 4.89 17.06 -15.59
C ARG A 237 5.05 15.60 -16.04
N SER A 238 5.61 14.74 -15.19
CA SER A 238 5.69 13.30 -15.46
C SER A 238 4.33 12.62 -15.29
N LEU A 239 3.58 12.97 -14.25
CA LEU A 239 2.23 12.46 -13.99
C LEU A 239 1.24 12.89 -15.09
N GLU A 240 1.34 14.13 -15.59
CA GLU A 240 0.50 14.66 -16.68
C GLU A 240 0.67 13.89 -18.02
N LYS A 241 1.80 13.23 -18.24
CA LYS A 241 2.04 12.37 -19.42
C LYS A 241 1.29 11.05 -19.36
N LEU A 242 0.88 10.62 -18.15
CA LEU A 242 -0.05 9.51 -17.96
C LEU A 242 -1.47 10.02 -18.29
N ASP A 243 -2.51 9.37 -17.79
CA ASP A 243 -3.88 9.89 -17.93
C ASP A 243 -4.22 10.83 -16.75
N PRO A 244 -4.20 12.17 -16.91
CA PRO A 244 -4.37 13.11 -15.81
C PRO A 244 -5.70 12.96 -15.09
N ASP A 245 -6.80 12.72 -15.84
CA ASP A 245 -8.14 12.59 -15.25
C ASP A 245 -8.25 11.32 -14.40
N SER A 246 -7.72 10.20 -14.89
CA SER A 246 -7.63 8.95 -14.14
C SER A 246 -6.75 9.08 -12.89
N MET A 247 -5.65 9.83 -12.98
CA MET A 247 -4.77 10.07 -11.82
C MET A 247 -5.45 10.94 -10.75
N ALA A 248 -6.17 11.98 -11.16
CA ALA A 248 -6.91 12.85 -10.24
C ALA A 248 -8.03 12.10 -9.51
N GLU A 249 -8.78 11.24 -10.22
CA GLU A 249 -9.81 10.38 -9.64
C GLU A 249 -9.23 9.42 -8.61
N LYS A 250 -8.15 8.70 -8.94
CA LYS A 250 -7.45 7.77 -8.03
C LYS A 250 -6.90 8.48 -6.79
N ALA A 251 -6.36 9.68 -6.93
CA ALA A 251 -5.89 10.47 -5.79
C ALA A 251 -7.04 10.88 -4.86
N GLY A 252 -8.21 11.22 -5.40
CA GLY A 252 -9.42 11.50 -4.63
C GLY A 252 -9.95 10.30 -3.86
N GLU A 253 -10.02 9.13 -4.51
CA GLU A 253 -10.40 7.87 -3.87
C GLU A 253 -9.45 7.48 -2.74
N LEU A 254 -8.14 7.63 -2.97
CA LEU A 254 -7.12 7.36 -1.99
C LEU A 254 -7.28 8.23 -0.75
N GLN A 255 -7.49 9.53 -0.92
CA GLN A 255 -7.69 10.44 0.20
C GLN A 255 -8.95 10.11 0.99
N SER A 256 -10.07 9.81 0.32
CA SER A 256 -11.31 9.39 1.00
C SER A 256 -11.11 8.11 1.82
N THR A 257 -10.26 7.20 1.35
CA THR A 257 -9.92 5.97 2.06
C THR A 257 -9.03 6.25 3.29
N LEU A 258 -8.06 7.16 3.16
CA LEU A 258 -7.19 7.57 4.27
C LEU A 258 -7.98 8.28 5.38
N GLU A 259 -8.92 9.15 5.02
CA GLU A 259 -9.82 9.81 5.98
C GLU A 259 -10.66 8.80 6.77
N LYS A 260 -11.28 7.82 6.09
CA LYS A 260 -12.05 6.73 6.74
C LYS A 260 -11.18 5.87 7.67
N VAL A 261 -9.94 5.56 7.28
CA VAL A 261 -9.00 4.81 8.11
C VAL A 261 -8.58 5.62 9.33
N SER A 262 -8.35 6.94 9.16
CA SER A 262 -8.04 7.85 10.27
C SER A 262 -9.19 7.94 11.25
N GLU A 263 -10.42 8.14 10.79
CA GLU A 263 -11.63 8.15 11.63
C GLU A 263 -11.84 6.83 12.39
N ALA A 264 -11.62 5.70 11.71
CA ALA A 264 -11.71 4.38 12.34
C ALA A 264 -10.63 4.20 13.42
N LYS A 265 -9.42 4.68 13.19
CA LYS A 265 -8.32 4.66 14.15
C LYS A 265 -8.64 5.50 15.37
N ASP A 266 -9.19 6.71 15.19
CA ASP A 266 -9.59 7.60 16.28
C ASP A 266 -10.73 7.00 17.10
N GLN A 267 -11.70 6.32 16.48
CA GLN A 267 -12.75 5.58 17.17
C GLN A 267 -12.20 4.43 18.00
N VAL A 268 -11.21 3.69 17.48
CA VAL A 268 -10.55 2.59 18.21
C VAL A 268 -9.75 3.14 19.39
N VAL A 269 -8.99 4.22 19.21
CA VAL A 269 -8.26 4.89 20.29
C VAL A 269 -9.25 5.37 21.36
N GLY A 270 -10.34 6.03 20.97
CA GLY A 270 -11.39 6.47 21.89
C GLY A 270 -12.07 5.31 22.64
N PHE A 271 -12.20 4.13 22.02
CA PHE A 271 -12.71 2.93 22.69
C PHE A 271 -11.72 2.41 23.75
N PHE A 272 -10.42 2.34 23.44
CA PHE A 272 -9.39 1.91 24.41
C PHE A 272 -9.28 2.87 25.58
N GLU A 273 -9.37 4.18 25.39
CA GLU A 273 -9.38 5.17 26.47
C GLU A 273 -10.60 5.00 27.39
N LYS A 274 -11.79 4.79 26.82
CA LYS A 274 -13.01 4.49 27.62
C LYS A 274 -12.90 3.17 28.35
N ALA A 275 -12.37 2.12 27.73
CA ALA A 275 -12.15 0.84 28.37
C ALA A 275 -11.18 0.96 29.54
N LYS A 276 -10.10 1.74 29.38
CA LYS A 276 -9.14 2.03 30.46
C LYS A 276 -9.79 2.75 31.63
N GLN A 277 -10.63 3.77 31.37
CA GLN A 277 -11.40 4.47 32.43
C GLN A 277 -12.30 3.52 33.23
N VAL A 278 -12.97 2.57 32.55
CA VAL A 278 -13.80 1.56 33.24
C VAL A 278 -12.95 0.63 34.10
N ILE A 279 -11.81 0.18 33.61
CA ILE A 279 -10.87 -0.67 34.35
C ILE A 279 -10.35 0.06 35.60
N ASP A 280 -10.00 1.33 35.49
CA ASP A 280 -9.51 2.14 36.61
C ASP A 280 -10.62 2.39 37.64
N ALA A 281 -11.85 2.66 37.21
CA ALA A 281 -13.01 2.77 38.08
C ALA A 281 -13.30 1.47 38.86
N VAL A 282 -13.17 0.31 38.18
CA VAL A 282 -13.32 -1.01 38.82
C VAL A 282 -12.22 -1.26 39.85
N LYS A 283 -10.97 -0.92 39.54
CA LYS A 283 -9.85 -1.02 40.49
C LYS A 283 -10.08 -0.15 41.71
N ASP A 284 -10.49 1.10 41.52
CA ASP A 284 -10.82 2.03 42.63
C ASP A 284 -11.96 1.50 43.51
N PHE A 285 -13.00 0.93 42.90
CA PHE A 285 -14.09 0.28 43.62
C PHE A 285 -13.57 -0.84 44.50
N PHE A 286 -12.78 -1.78 43.96
CA PHE A 286 -12.19 -2.87 44.73
C PHE A 286 -11.24 -2.39 45.86
N THR A 287 -10.48 -1.34 45.59
CA THR A 287 -9.61 -0.72 46.61
C THR A 287 -10.42 -0.16 47.79
N ARG A 288 -11.52 0.53 47.51
CA ARG A 288 -12.43 1.07 48.51
C ARG A 288 -13.12 -0.03 49.29
N VAL A 289 -13.58 -1.10 48.62
CA VAL A 289 -14.20 -2.27 49.26
C VAL A 289 -13.19 -2.97 50.17
N SER A 290 -11.96 -3.18 49.69
CA SER A 290 -10.90 -3.79 50.49
C SER A 290 -10.53 -2.97 51.73
N SER A 291 -10.54 -1.65 51.66
CA SER A 291 -10.29 -0.77 52.78
C SER A 291 -11.39 -0.83 53.87
N LEU A 292 -12.63 -1.11 53.46
CA LEU A 292 -13.75 -1.28 54.41
C LEU A 292 -13.65 -2.61 55.20
N PHE A 293 -13.01 -3.61 54.64
CA PHE A 293 -12.83 -4.93 55.29
C PHE A 293 -11.54 -5.02 56.12
N ASN A 294 -10.49 -4.22 55.83
CA ASN A 294 -9.23 -4.19 56.58
C ASN A 294 -9.19 -3.15 57.72
N GLY A 295 -10.30 -2.48 57.98
CA GLY A 295 -10.44 -1.46 59.04
C GLY A 295 -11.09 -1.97 60.32
N ARG A 296 -10.97 -3.26 60.64
CA ARG A 296 -11.36 -3.85 61.94
C ARG A 296 -10.20 -4.57 62.60
#